data_d483c7a6419961d557cab00310328570
#
_entry.id   d483c7a6419961d557cab00310328570
#
_cell.length_a   1.000
_cell.length_b   1.000
_cell.length_c   1.000
_cell.angle_alpha   90.00
_cell.angle_beta   90.00
_cell.angle_gamma   90.00
#
_symmetry.space_group_name_H-M   'P 1'
#
loop_
_entity.id
_entity.type
_entity.pdbx_description
1 polymer ?
#
loop_
_entity_poly.entity_id
_entity_poly.type
_entity_poly.pdbx_seq_one_letter_code
_entity_poly.pdbx_strand_id
1 'polypeptide(L)'
;MLQIKNLNIEHRRDLRVILENFNLVLNTGDKAVIVGEEGNGKSTLLKWIFDPALVAAYAECSGERILGAERLAYLPQELPDALKEKSVYEFFSATDAFFDCSPKELSEFAARFRLSPEFFYGEQRMDTLSGGEKVKAQLLRIFLERPTVLLLDEPSNDLDLATLELLESLINAWEGIVLFTSHDETLIERTATVVIHLEQLKRKSESRYAVVRDTYARYRQQRAELFARKTQQAENERKEKRLRDEKYARLYNSVERALSSVSRQAPGEGKNLKDKMHVVKAMGKRFEKEDAEMTEMPEQEEAIFFRLGGESAVMPQGKTVIDYALAELKTPDGERLLARGIHLKLRGPEKLCIIGENGAGKTSLLRRIAADLLARKDLRAQYMPQNYEDLLDLERTPVDFLDSSGDKAVRTKIRTYLGALKFTAEEMDHPMRELSGGQKAKVLLLKMSLSDANVLILDEPTRNFSPLSGPVIRSLLAAFPGAVISISH
;
A
#
# COMPACT_ATOMS: atom_id res chain seq x y z
N MET A 1 24.80 7.54 14.50
CA MET A 1 23.50 8.22 14.69
C MET A 1 23.12 8.96 13.41
N LEU A 2 21.92 8.73 12.90
CA LEU A 2 21.33 9.44 11.77
C LEU A 2 20.24 10.36 12.32
N GLN A 3 20.31 11.67 12.01
CA GLN A 3 19.30 12.63 12.46
C GLN A 3 18.82 13.49 11.28
N ILE A 4 17.50 13.69 11.23
CA ILE A 4 16.81 14.58 10.28
C ILE A 4 16.08 15.65 11.10
N LYS A 5 16.19 16.91 10.67
CA LYS A 5 15.52 18.05 11.33
C LYS A 5 14.72 18.85 10.33
N ASN A 6 13.46 19.12 10.68
CA ASN A 6 12.56 20.03 9.98
C ASN A 6 12.51 19.79 8.46
N LEU A 7 12.52 18.52 8.05
CA LEU A 7 12.47 18.17 6.62
C LEU A 7 11.08 18.45 6.07
N ASN A 8 11.05 19.26 5.02
CA ASN A 8 9.88 19.46 4.17
C ASN A 8 10.22 18.95 2.76
N ILE A 9 9.31 18.20 2.16
CA ILE A 9 9.41 17.70 0.78
C ILE A 9 8.11 18.05 0.08
N GLU A 10 8.21 18.79 -1.03
CA GLU A 10 7.12 19.18 -1.88
C GLU A 10 7.38 18.70 -3.32
N HIS A 11 6.38 18.10 -3.96
CA HIS A 11 6.49 17.64 -5.33
C HIS A 11 6.35 18.82 -6.31
N ARG A 12 7.30 18.99 -7.26
CA ARG A 12 7.38 20.19 -8.12
C ARG A 12 6.24 20.29 -9.15
N ARG A 13 5.66 19.15 -9.59
CA ARG A 13 4.67 19.14 -10.67
C ARG A 13 3.28 19.57 -10.18
N ASP A 14 2.86 19.07 -9.04
CA ASP A 14 1.50 19.27 -8.49
C ASP A 14 1.49 20.03 -7.16
N LEU A 15 2.65 20.54 -6.71
CA LEU A 15 2.84 21.27 -5.47
C LEU A 15 2.31 20.52 -4.23
N ARG A 16 2.27 19.20 -4.32
CA ARG A 16 1.79 18.36 -3.23
C ARG A 16 2.86 18.25 -2.14
N VAL A 17 2.45 18.54 -0.92
CA VAL A 17 3.30 18.36 0.26
C VAL A 17 3.39 16.86 0.56
N ILE A 18 4.58 16.28 0.39
CA ILE A 18 4.87 14.88 0.70
C ILE A 18 5.19 14.73 2.18
N LEU A 19 6.06 15.58 2.71
CA LEU A 19 6.41 15.64 4.13
C LEU A 19 6.45 17.09 4.60
N GLU A 20 5.96 17.30 5.81
CA GLU A 20 5.98 18.63 6.47
C GLU A 20 6.59 18.49 7.86
N ASN A 21 7.61 19.32 8.12
CA ASN A 21 8.30 19.38 9.41
C ASN A 21 8.69 18.01 9.99
N PHE A 22 9.20 17.13 9.11
CA PHE A 22 9.57 15.77 9.50
C PHE A 22 10.87 15.77 10.31
N ASN A 23 10.81 15.09 11.45
CA ASN A 23 11.94 14.94 12.37
C ASN A 23 12.15 13.48 12.71
N LEU A 24 13.40 13.02 12.65
CA LEU A 24 13.76 11.62 12.90
C LEU A 24 15.14 11.54 13.56
N VAL A 25 15.27 10.65 14.52
CA VAL A 25 16.56 10.28 15.10
C VAL A 25 16.64 8.75 15.15
N LEU A 26 17.65 8.17 14.50
CA LEU A 26 17.96 6.75 14.56
C LEU A 26 19.34 6.53 15.17
N ASN A 27 19.41 5.59 16.08
CA ASN A 27 20.63 5.18 16.76
C ASN A 27 21.17 3.87 16.20
N THR A 28 22.44 3.59 16.41
CA THR A 28 23.05 2.31 16.10
C THR A 28 22.23 1.19 16.70
N GLY A 29 21.94 0.15 15.91
CA GLY A 29 21.08 -0.95 16.28
C GLY A 29 19.59 -0.78 15.94
N ASP A 30 19.13 0.45 15.63
CA ASP A 30 17.74 0.65 15.23
C ASP A 30 17.45 0.00 13.88
N LYS A 31 16.33 -0.73 13.80
CA LYS A 31 15.75 -1.28 12.58
C LYS A 31 14.45 -0.54 12.31
N ALA A 32 14.51 0.50 11.50
CA ALA A 32 13.36 1.35 11.22
C ALA A 32 12.69 0.96 9.91
N VAL A 33 11.38 0.75 9.95
CA VAL A 33 10.57 0.54 8.74
C VAL A 33 9.77 1.79 8.43
N ILE A 34 9.73 2.17 7.15
CA ILE A 34 8.82 3.21 6.63
C ILE A 34 7.62 2.51 6.03
N VAL A 35 6.44 2.74 6.60
CA VAL A 35 5.16 2.23 6.11
C VAL A 35 4.27 3.37 5.62
N GLY A 36 3.31 3.06 4.76
CA GLY A 36 2.37 4.00 4.16
C GLY A 36 1.94 3.54 2.78
N GLU A 37 0.87 4.12 2.25
CA GLU A 37 0.38 3.82 0.91
C GLU A 37 1.41 4.18 -0.17
N GLU A 38 1.24 3.61 -1.34
CA GLU A 38 2.09 3.92 -2.49
C GLU A 38 1.93 5.40 -2.90
N GLY A 39 3.05 6.04 -3.21
CA GLY A 39 3.06 7.47 -3.52
C GLY A 39 3.13 8.41 -2.30
N ASN A 40 3.20 7.90 -1.06
CA ASN A 40 3.36 8.71 0.15
C ASN A 40 4.79 9.20 0.40
N GLY A 41 5.71 8.96 -0.54
CA GLY A 41 7.07 9.51 -0.47
C GLY A 41 8.07 8.63 0.27
N LYS A 42 7.79 7.33 0.52
CA LYS A 42 8.70 6.40 1.19
C LYS A 42 10.08 6.35 0.51
N SER A 43 10.11 6.03 -0.78
CA SER A 43 11.35 6.00 -1.58
C SER A 43 11.98 7.38 -1.75
N THR A 44 11.16 8.45 -1.80
CA THR A 44 11.67 9.83 -1.85
C THR A 44 12.43 10.18 -0.58
N LEU A 45 11.91 9.79 0.59
CA LEU A 45 12.59 9.98 1.86
C LEU A 45 13.93 9.19 1.92
N LEU A 46 13.94 7.92 1.51
CA LEU A 46 15.17 7.11 1.46
C LEU A 46 16.23 7.71 0.53
N LYS A 47 15.82 8.11 -0.69
CA LYS A 47 16.70 8.76 -1.66
C LYS A 47 17.26 10.08 -1.13
N TRP A 48 16.43 10.91 -0.50
CA TRP A 48 16.87 12.17 0.11
C TRP A 48 17.86 11.93 1.26
N ILE A 49 17.63 10.91 2.08
CA ILE A 49 18.59 10.53 3.14
C ILE A 49 19.92 10.07 2.54
N PHE A 50 19.90 9.31 1.45
CA PHE A 50 21.11 8.85 0.78
C PHE A 50 21.84 10.00 0.10
N ASP A 51 21.18 10.66 -0.85
CA ASP A 51 21.67 11.82 -1.56
C ASP A 51 20.53 12.74 -1.99
N PRO A 52 20.43 13.97 -1.45
CA PRO A 52 19.42 14.96 -1.83
C PRO A 52 19.36 15.27 -3.33
N ALA A 53 20.47 15.11 -4.06
CA ALA A 53 20.52 15.34 -5.50
C ALA A 53 19.61 14.36 -6.28
N LEU A 54 19.38 13.15 -5.77
CA LEU A 54 18.52 12.15 -6.42
C LEU A 54 17.05 12.55 -6.49
N VAL A 55 16.61 13.47 -5.64
CA VAL A 55 15.21 13.93 -5.59
C VAL A 55 15.02 15.33 -6.17
N ALA A 56 16.10 16.08 -6.39
CA ALA A 56 16.06 17.49 -6.82
C ALA A 56 15.36 17.71 -8.17
N ALA A 57 15.32 16.71 -9.04
CA ALA A 57 14.66 16.81 -10.33
C ALA A 57 13.12 16.91 -10.23
N TYR A 58 12.50 16.29 -9.22
CA TYR A 58 11.03 16.19 -9.10
C TYR A 58 10.48 16.69 -7.78
N ALA A 59 11.31 16.97 -6.78
CA ALA A 59 10.90 17.48 -5.48
C ALA A 59 11.72 18.68 -5.05
N GLU A 60 11.07 19.59 -4.31
CA GLU A 60 11.72 20.66 -3.57
C GLU A 60 11.83 20.25 -2.11
N CYS A 61 13.05 20.34 -1.55
CA CYS A 61 13.33 19.86 -0.22
C CYS A 61 14.01 20.95 0.61
N SER A 62 13.59 21.08 1.86
CA SER A 62 14.26 21.92 2.86
C SER A 62 14.36 21.14 4.17
N GLY A 63 15.42 21.39 4.94
CA GLY A 63 15.69 20.70 6.19
C GLY A 63 17.15 20.26 6.30
N GLU A 64 17.50 19.68 7.44
CA GLU A 64 18.88 19.29 7.74
C GLU A 64 19.01 17.77 7.89
N ARG A 65 20.08 17.22 7.33
CA ARG A 65 20.51 15.84 7.49
C ARG A 65 21.85 15.78 8.21
N ILE A 66 21.88 15.17 9.38
CA ILE A 66 23.08 15.03 10.19
C ILE A 66 23.45 13.55 10.27
N LEU A 67 24.60 13.22 9.68
CA LEU A 67 25.06 11.83 9.54
C LEU A 67 26.26 11.49 10.46
N GLY A 68 26.95 12.52 10.97
CA GLY A 68 28.20 12.29 11.72
C GLY A 68 29.24 11.54 10.89
N ALA A 69 29.76 10.44 11.44
CA ALA A 69 30.74 9.55 10.78
C ALA A 69 30.07 8.35 10.06
N GLU A 70 28.75 8.36 9.89
CA GLU A 70 28.02 7.24 9.27
C GLU A 70 28.29 7.16 7.78
N ARG A 71 28.48 5.92 7.31
CA ARG A 71 28.60 5.57 5.90
C ARG A 71 27.30 4.96 5.43
N LEU A 72 26.63 5.65 4.52
CA LEU A 72 25.35 5.23 3.97
C LEU A 72 25.55 4.28 2.79
N ALA A 73 24.73 3.24 2.71
CA ALA A 73 24.53 2.46 1.50
C ALA A 73 23.06 2.40 1.17
N TYR A 74 22.74 2.42 -0.13
CA TYR A 74 21.37 2.42 -0.62
C TYR A 74 21.11 1.27 -1.59
N LEU A 75 20.11 0.46 -1.28
CA LEU A 75 19.54 -0.54 -2.17
C LEU A 75 18.29 0.06 -2.83
N PRO A 76 18.32 0.36 -4.14
CA PRO A 76 17.15 0.86 -4.85
C PRO A 76 16.12 -0.25 -5.07
N GLN A 77 14.85 0.12 -5.22
CA GLN A 77 13.75 -0.79 -5.52
C GLN A 77 13.97 -1.57 -6.83
N GLU A 78 14.52 -0.91 -7.86
CA GLU A 78 14.89 -1.53 -9.12
C GLU A 78 16.38 -1.30 -9.41
N LEU A 79 17.00 -2.28 -10.05
CA LEU A 79 18.37 -2.12 -10.53
C LEU A 79 18.43 -0.98 -11.57
N PRO A 80 19.29 0.04 -11.38
CA PRO A 80 19.46 1.12 -12.35
C PRO A 80 19.77 0.61 -13.77
N ASP A 81 19.18 1.22 -14.78
CA ASP A 81 19.32 0.78 -16.18
C ASP A 81 20.77 0.67 -16.63
N ALA A 82 21.61 1.61 -16.19
CA ALA A 82 23.06 1.60 -16.48
C ALA A 82 23.79 0.35 -15.92
N LEU A 83 23.19 -0.37 -14.98
CA LEU A 83 23.78 -1.58 -14.38
C LEU A 83 23.17 -2.87 -14.94
N LYS A 84 22.02 -2.80 -15.61
CA LYS A 84 21.29 -3.98 -16.11
C LYS A 84 22.08 -4.75 -17.16
N GLU A 85 22.79 -4.04 -18.04
CA GLU A 85 23.54 -4.65 -19.14
C GLU A 85 24.93 -5.16 -18.74
N LYS A 86 25.43 -4.76 -17.56
CA LYS A 86 26.74 -5.23 -17.06
C LYS A 86 26.72 -6.70 -16.72
N SER A 87 27.85 -7.38 -16.93
CA SER A 87 28.08 -8.71 -16.36
C SER A 87 28.18 -8.65 -14.85
N VAL A 88 27.97 -9.78 -14.16
CA VAL A 88 28.15 -9.86 -12.70
C VAL A 88 29.55 -9.42 -12.29
N TYR A 89 30.59 -9.85 -13.04
CA TYR A 89 31.95 -9.42 -12.79
C TYR A 89 32.13 -7.90 -12.94
N GLU A 90 31.63 -7.30 -14.03
CA GLU A 90 31.70 -5.84 -14.25
C GLU A 90 30.91 -5.07 -13.17
N PHE A 91 29.84 -5.65 -12.65
CA PHE A 91 29.06 -5.05 -11.59
C PHE A 91 29.85 -4.96 -10.27
N PHE A 92 30.61 -6.01 -9.90
CA PHE A 92 31.43 -6.01 -8.69
C PHE A 92 32.75 -5.25 -8.89
N SER A 93 33.42 -5.44 -10.01
CA SER A 93 34.71 -4.78 -10.31
C SER A 93 34.60 -3.26 -10.53
N ALA A 94 33.39 -2.72 -10.61
CA ALA A 94 33.16 -1.27 -10.65
C ALA A 94 33.38 -0.57 -9.31
N THR A 95 33.60 -1.31 -8.20
CA THR A 95 33.90 -0.75 -6.88
C THR A 95 35.30 -1.15 -6.40
N ASP A 96 36.06 -0.21 -5.87
CA ASP A 96 37.40 -0.46 -5.33
C ASP A 96 37.35 -1.46 -4.17
N ALA A 97 36.28 -1.43 -3.39
CA ALA A 97 36.04 -2.35 -2.27
C ALA A 97 36.09 -3.84 -2.67
N PHE A 98 35.80 -4.18 -3.92
CA PHE A 98 35.92 -5.55 -4.42
C PHE A 98 37.37 -6.00 -4.50
N PHE A 99 38.29 -5.12 -4.95
CA PHE A 99 39.71 -5.41 -5.06
C PHE A 99 40.45 -5.34 -3.72
N ASP A 100 39.91 -4.61 -2.77
CA ASP A 100 40.44 -4.53 -1.40
C ASP A 100 40.15 -5.80 -0.57
N CYS A 101 39.19 -6.63 -1.02
CA CYS A 101 38.85 -7.88 -0.36
C CYS A 101 39.78 -9.03 -0.75
N SER A 102 40.26 -9.78 0.22
CA SER A 102 40.99 -11.02 -0.04
C SER A 102 40.03 -12.11 -0.60
N PRO A 103 40.56 -13.11 -1.36
CA PRO A 103 39.75 -14.22 -1.84
C PRO A 103 38.99 -14.97 -0.71
N LYS A 104 39.55 -15.01 0.48
CA LYS A 104 38.91 -15.62 1.66
C LYS A 104 37.68 -14.81 2.10
N GLU A 105 37.82 -13.49 2.20
CA GLU A 105 36.71 -12.60 2.57
C GLU A 105 35.58 -12.67 1.52
N LEU A 106 35.92 -12.66 0.22
CA LEU A 106 34.92 -12.84 -0.84
C LEU A 106 34.18 -14.18 -0.70
N SER A 107 34.91 -15.27 -0.38
CA SER A 107 34.27 -16.57 -0.15
C SER A 107 33.35 -16.56 1.08
N GLU A 108 33.72 -15.89 2.16
CA GLU A 108 32.90 -15.74 3.36
C GLU A 108 31.64 -14.89 3.07
N PHE A 109 31.77 -13.80 2.29
CA PHE A 109 30.63 -13.01 1.85
C PHE A 109 29.68 -13.84 0.95
N ALA A 110 30.21 -14.55 -0.06
CA ALA A 110 29.41 -15.40 -0.93
C ALA A 110 28.63 -16.46 -0.12
N ALA A 111 29.32 -17.14 0.80
CA ALA A 111 28.69 -18.16 1.67
C ALA A 111 27.57 -17.57 2.53
N ARG A 112 27.73 -16.36 3.08
CA ARG A 112 26.71 -15.65 3.86
C ARG A 112 25.43 -15.39 3.04
N PHE A 113 25.57 -15.18 1.74
CA PHE A 113 24.44 -14.97 0.82
C PHE A 113 23.98 -16.26 0.12
N ARG A 114 24.51 -17.42 0.54
CA ARG A 114 24.21 -18.73 -0.06
C ARG A 114 24.52 -18.74 -1.56
N LEU A 115 25.65 -18.14 -1.93
CA LEU A 115 26.18 -18.11 -3.30
C LEU A 115 27.55 -18.78 -3.34
N SER A 116 27.97 -19.25 -4.54
CA SER A 116 29.32 -19.75 -4.72
C SER A 116 30.29 -18.59 -4.94
N PRO A 117 31.59 -18.72 -4.56
CA PRO A 117 32.58 -17.68 -4.81
C PRO A 117 32.75 -17.34 -6.30
N GLU A 118 32.51 -18.29 -7.19
CA GLU A 118 32.55 -18.11 -8.65
C GLU A 118 31.51 -17.11 -9.14
N PHE A 119 30.44 -16.88 -8.38
CA PHE A 119 29.41 -15.90 -8.71
C PHE A 119 29.96 -14.50 -8.97
N PHE A 120 30.99 -14.08 -8.22
CA PHE A 120 31.62 -12.77 -8.42
C PHE A 120 32.27 -12.61 -9.81
N TYR A 121 32.64 -13.70 -10.45
CA TYR A 121 33.34 -13.73 -11.72
C TYR A 121 32.45 -14.13 -12.90
N GLY A 122 31.14 -14.16 -12.69
CA GLY A 122 30.15 -14.56 -13.68
C GLY A 122 30.08 -13.57 -14.85
N GLU A 123 30.03 -14.11 -16.08
CA GLU A 123 29.83 -13.34 -17.30
C GLU A 123 28.36 -13.07 -17.61
N GLN A 124 27.45 -13.69 -16.83
CA GLN A 124 26.01 -13.50 -16.94
C GLN A 124 25.63 -12.05 -16.68
N ARG A 125 24.74 -11.48 -17.49
CA ARG A 125 24.27 -10.10 -17.33
C ARG A 125 23.36 -9.96 -16.11
N MET A 126 23.43 -8.81 -15.44
CA MET A 126 22.63 -8.52 -14.25
C MET A 126 21.12 -8.57 -14.53
N ASP A 127 20.66 -8.16 -15.72
CA ASP A 127 19.22 -8.21 -16.09
C ASP A 127 18.67 -9.63 -16.24
N THR A 128 19.52 -10.62 -16.53
CA THR A 128 19.15 -12.02 -16.73
C THR A 128 19.15 -12.86 -15.45
N LEU A 129 19.66 -12.31 -14.34
CA LEU A 129 19.59 -12.93 -13.02
C LEU A 129 18.14 -13.03 -12.54
N SER A 130 17.83 -14.03 -11.73
CA SER A 130 16.57 -14.09 -11.00
C SER A 130 16.41 -12.91 -10.03
N GLY A 131 15.18 -12.57 -9.61
CA GLY A 131 14.94 -11.49 -8.66
C GLY A 131 15.76 -11.65 -7.38
N GLY A 132 15.80 -12.86 -6.80
CA GLY A 132 16.58 -13.17 -5.61
C GLY A 132 18.10 -13.02 -5.84
N GLU A 133 18.63 -13.46 -6.97
CA GLU A 133 20.06 -13.28 -7.29
C GLU A 133 20.43 -11.81 -7.48
N LYS A 134 19.57 -11.03 -8.13
CA LYS A 134 19.75 -9.57 -8.27
C LYS A 134 19.87 -8.86 -6.93
N VAL A 135 18.98 -9.16 -6.00
CA VAL A 135 19.00 -8.56 -4.66
C VAL A 135 20.22 -9.03 -3.88
N LYS A 136 20.57 -10.33 -3.95
CA LYS A 136 21.79 -10.85 -3.32
C LYS A 136 23.05 -10.17 -3.86
N ALA A 137 23.17 -10.01 -5.19
CA ALA A 137 24.30 -9.33 -5.81
C ALA A 137 24.43 -7.87 -5.34
N GLN A 138 23.32 -7.13 -5.33
CA GLN A 138 23.30 -5.75 -4.86
C GLN A 138 23.66 -5.63 -3.37
N LEU A 139 23.09 -6.48 -2.51
CA LEU A 139 23.43 -6.52 -1.09
C LEU A 139 24.89 -6.91 -0.87
N LEU A 140 25.42 -7.91 -1.58
CA LEU A 140 26.83 -8.27 -1.53
C LEU A 140 27.73 -7.09 -1.83
N ARG A 141 27.47 -6.35 -2.92
CA ARG A 141 28.24 -5.15 -3.28
C ARG A 141 28.20 -4.10 -2.18
N ILE A 142 27.00 -3.86 -1.59
CA ILE A 142 26.83 -2.95 -0.46
C ILE A 142 27.68 -3.40 0.73
N PHE A 143 27.69 -4.68 1.04
CA PHE A 143 28.45 -5.22 2.19
C PHE A 143 29.96 -5.12 2.01
N LEU A 144 30.48 -5.19 0.77
CA LEU A 144 31.91 -4.98 0.49
C LEU A 144 32.35 -3.56 0.89
N GLU A 145 31.51 -2.55 0.76
CA GLU A 145 31.78 -1.17 1.13
C GLU A 145 31.74 -0.92 2.65
N ARG A 146 31.40 -1.93 3.45
CA ARG A 146 31.34 -1.89 4.92
C ARG A 146 30.58 -0.66 5.44
N PRO A 147 29.30 -0.43 5.05
CA PRO A 147 28.51 0.69 5.52
C PRO A 147 28.19 0.56 7.01
N THR A 148 27.73 1.66 7.62
CA THR A 148 27.18 1.67 8.98
C THR A 148 25.65 1.86 8.99
N VAL A 149 25.13 2.37 7.88
CA VAL A 149 23.67 2.61 7.69
C VAL A 149 23.24 1.95 6.38
N LEU A 150 22.24 1.07 6.45
CA LEU A 150 21.59 0.45 5.32
C LEU A 150 20.26 1.15 5.05
N LEU A 151 20.10 1.65 3.83
CA LEU A 151 18.84 2.17 3.31
C LEU A 151 18.33 1.20 2.25
N LEU A 152 17.20 0.50 2.52
CA LEU A 152 16.71 -0.56 1.67
C LEU A 152 15.30 -0.20 1.16
N ASP A 153 15.17 0.00 -0.16
CA ASP A 153 13.91 0.38 -0.78
C ASP A 153 13.23 -0.85 -1.39
N GLU A 154 12.18 -1.36 -0.70
CA GLU A 154 11.41 -2.55 -1.06
C GLU A 154 12.29 -3.79 -1.35
N PRO A 155 13.23 -4.16 -0.44
CA PRO A 155 14.17 -5.25 -0.68
C PRO A 155 13.52 -6.64 -0.76
N SER A 156 12.26 -6.76 -0.35
CA SER A 156 11.48 -8.00 -0.35
C SER A 156 10.76 -8.29 -1.67
N ASN A 157 10.74 -7.34 -2.61
CA ASN A 157 10.04 -7.52 -3.87
C ASN A 157 10.66 -8.65 -4.71
N ASP A 158 9.81 -9.50 -5.28
CA ASP A 158 10.20 -10.62 -6.16
C ASP A 158 11.12 -11.66 -5.52
N LEU A 159 11.18 -11.72 -4.17
CA LEU A 159 11.96 -12.72 -3.45
C LEU A 159 11.14 -13.99 -3.18
N ASP A 160 11.81 -15.13 -3.23
CA ASP A 160 11.27 -16.38 -2.69
C ASP A 160 11.46 -16.46 -1.17
N LEU A 161 10.76 -17.39 -0.55
CA LEU A 161 10.79 -17.56 0.91
C LEU A 161 12.22 -17.73 1.46
N ALA A 162 13.07 -18.52 0.77
CA ALA A 162 14.43 -18.76 1.23
C ALA A 162 15.30 -17.51 1.20
N THR A 163 15.08 -16.63 0.21
CA THR A 163 15.79 -15.34 0.11
C THR A 163 15.22 -14.31 1.09
N LEU A 164 13.90 -14.34 1.36
CA LEU A 164 13.28 -13.52 2.42
C LEU A 164 13.81 -13.87 3.80
N GLU A 165 13.94 -15.16 4.13
CA GLU A 165 14.54 -15.61 5.39
C GLU A 165 16.01 -15.17 5.51
N LEU A 166 16.76 -15.20 4.41
CA LEU A 166 18.12 -14.68 4.39
C LEU A 166 18.13 -13.17 4.66
N LEU A 167 17.29 -12.40 3.98
CA LEU A 167 17.17 -10.95 4.18
C LEU A 167 16.79 -10.62 5.63
N GLU A 168 15.83 -11.33 6.21
CA GLU A 168 15.43 -11.22 7.62
C GLU A 168 16.63 -11.43 8.55
N SER A 169 17.39 -12.50 8.32
CA SER A 169 18.57 -12.82 9.11
C SER A 169 19.67 -11.77 9.02
N LEU A 170 19.86 -11.19 7.82
CA LEU A 170 20.83 -10.11 7.57
C LEU A 170 20.43 -8.82 8.27
N ILE A 171 19.16 -8.41 8.20
CA ILE A 171 18.64 -7.22 8.88
C ILE A 171 18.79 -7.39 10.41
N ASN A 172 18.40 -8.54 10.96
CA ASN A 172 18.44 -8.78 12.39
C ASN A 172 19.89 -8.82 12.92
N ALA A 173 20.80 -9.42 12.17
CA ALA A 173 22.22 -9.50 12.55
C ALA A 173 23.01 -8.19 12.32
N TRP A 174 22.41 -7.19 11.66
CA TRP A 174 23.10 -5.94 11.39
C TRP A 174 23.27 -5.11 12.66
N GLU A 175 24.49 -4.76 13.03
CA GLU A 175 24.77 -3.98 14.23
C GLU A 175 24.54 -2.47 14.05
N GLY A 176 24.61 -1.97 12.82
CA GLY A 176 24.38 -0.57 12.46
C GLY A 176 22.91 -0.19 12.39
N ILE A 177 22.61 0.93 11.72
CA ILE A 177 21.25 1.39 11.47
C ILE A 177 20.72 0.71 10.22
N VAL A 178 19.47 0.23 10.24
CA VAL A 178 18.74 -0.17 9.05
C VAL A 178 17.49 0.68 8.94
N LEU A 179 17.28 1.29 7.78
CA LEU A 179 16.06 1.98 7.42
C LEU A 179 15.54 1.37 6.12
N PHE A 180 14.35 0.81 6.15
CA PHE A 180 13.83 0.07 5.00
C PHE A 180 12.34 0.34 4.76
N THR A 181 11.93 0.15 3.51
CA THR A 181 10.51 0.04 3.12
C THR A 181 10.21 -1.42 2.81
N SER A 182 9.01 -1.88 3.06
CA SER A 182 8.54 -3.20 2.62
C SER A 182 7.02 -3.27 2.60
N HIS A 183 6.48 -4.07 1.71
CA HIS A 183 5.09 -4.50 1.68
C HIS A 183 4.88 -5.85 2.39
N ASP A 184 5.96 -6.54 2.75
CA ASP A 184 5.91 -7.82 3.47
C ASP A 184 5.71 -7.60 4.97
N GLU A 185 4.51 -7.89 5.43
CA GLU A 185 4.11 -7.73 6.84
C GLU A 185 4.92 -8.65 7.76
N THR A 186 5.28 -9.85 7.30
CA THR A 186 6.05 -10.83 8.09
C THR A 186 7.48 -10.36 8.32
N LEU A 187 8.13 -9.86 7.25
CA LEU A 187 9.46 -9.27 7.37
C LEU A 187 9.47 -8.10 8.35
N ILE A 188 8.47 -7.20 8.22
CA ILE A 188 8.33 -6.04 9.12
C ILE A 188 8.15 -6.49 10.57
N GLU A 189 7.23 -7.42 10.83
CA GLU A 189 6.94 -7.90 12.20
C GLU A 189 8.16 -8.55 12.87
N ARG A 190 9.00 -9.24 12.10
CA ARG A 190 10.16 -9.97 12.61
C ARG A 190 11.43 -9.13 12.75
N THR A 191 11.47 -7.95 12.09
CA THR A 191 12.72 -7.17 12.04
C THR A 191 12.58 -5.75 12.62
N ALA A 192 11.45 -5.08 12.45
CA ALA A 192 11.31 -3.67 12.79
C ALA A 192 11.23 -3.42 14.29
N THR A 193 12.07 -2.49 14.79
CA THR A 193 12.07 -1.97 16.16
C THR A 193 11.55 -0.53 16.23
N VAL A 194 11.51 0.15 15.08
CA VAL A 194 10.97 1.52 14.93
C VAL A 194 10.04 1.52 13.71
N VAL A 195 8.84 2.06 13.87
CA VAL A 195 7.87 2.22 12.78
C VAL A 195 7.73 3.71 12.46
N ILE A 196 7.97 4.06 11.20
CA ILE A 196 7.78 5.39 10.63
C ILE A 196 6.59 5.28 9.68
N HIS A 197 5.46 5.87 10.04
CA HIS A 197 4.27 5.82 9.20
C HIS A 197 4.06 7.17 8.51
N LEU A 198 3.99 7.15 7.17
CA LEU A 198 3.70 8.31 6.34
C LEU A 198 2.27 8.19 5.80
N GLU A 199 1.44 9.18 6.09
CA GLU A 199 0.04 9.24 5.67
C GLU A 199 -0.24 10.47 4.82
N GLN A 200 -1.09 10.32 3.81
CA GLN A 200 -1.63 11.41 3.01
C GLN A 200 -3.15 11.44 3.21
N LEU A 201 -3.64 12.37 4.00
CA LEU A 201 -5.04 12.51 4.38
C LEU A 201 -5.75 13.55 3.48
N LYS A 202 -7.09 13.66 3.62
CA LYS A 202 -7.94 14.63 2.92
C LYS A 202 -7.67 14.66 1.42
N ARG A 203 -7.68 13.48 0.78
CA ARG A 203 -7.37 13.33 -0.65
C ARG A 203 -5.99 13.86 -1.02
N LYS A 204 -4.99 13.53 -0.21
CA LYS A 204 -3.58 13.90 -0.38
C LYS A 204 -3.26 15.39 -0.21
N SER A 205 -4.14 16.17 0.41
CA SER A 205 -3.88 17.60 0.71
C SER A 205 -3.23 17.83 2.07
N GLU A 206 -3.20 16.82 2.95
CA GLU A 206 -2.63 16.90 4.28
C GLU A 206 -1.62 15.77 4.49
N SER A 207 -0.35 16.13 4.65
CA SER A 207 0.72 15.19 5.00
C SER A 207 0.78 15.02 6.51
N ARG A 208 0.89 13.77 6.95
CA ARG A 208 1.06 13.41 8.35
C ARG A 208 2.08 12.33 8.51
N TYR A 209 2.84 12.33 9.59
CA TYR A 209 3.72 11.24 9.93
C TYR A 209 3.63 10.87 11.41
N ALA A 210 4.01 9.64 11.73
CA ALA A 210 4.19 9.15 13.09
C ALA A 210 5.49 8.34 13.18
N VAL A 211 6.26 8.53 14.24
CA VAL A 211 7.45 7.74 14.54
C VAL A 211 7.22 7.05 15.88
N VAL A 212 7.19 5.72 15.87
CA VAL A 212 6.90 4.91 17.05
C VAL A 212 8.02 3.92 17.28
N ARG A 213 8.63 3.93 18.48
CA ARG A 213 9.65 2.98 18.91
C ARG A 213 8.98 1.78 19.57
N ASP A 214 8.44 0.90 18.77
CA ASP A 214 7.78 -0.33 19.20
C ASP A 214 7.72 -1.32 18.03
N THR A 215 7.29 -2.55 18.31
CA THR A 215 7.06 -3.57 17.28
C THR A 215 5.89 -3.17 16.37
N TYR A 216 5.92 -3.62 15.13
CA TYR A 216 4.85 -3.33 14.16
C TYR A 216 3.48 -3.83 14.63
N ALA A 217 3.41 -5.01 15.24
CA ALA A 217 2.17 -5.56 15.80
C ALA A 217 1.54 -4.65 16.86
N ARG A 218 2.36 -4.12 17.80
CA ARG A 218 1.88 -3.16 18.82
C ARG A 218 1.47 -1.82 18.20
N TYR A 219 2.24 -1.34 17.24
CA TYR A 219 1.87 -0.13 16.49
C TYR A 219 0.48 -0.27 15.84
N ARG A 220 0.23 -1.38 15.15
CA ARG A 220 -1.08 -1.68 14.55
C ARG A 220 -2.20 -1.69 15.57
N GLN A 221 -1.99 -2.36 16.69
CA GLN A 221 -2.98 -2.43 17.76
C GLN A 221 -3.30 -1.04 18.33
N GLN A 222 -2.28 -0.27 18.70
CA GLN A 222 -2.44 1.09 19.24
C GLN A 222 -3.16 2.00 18.24
N ARG A 223 -2.81 1.90 16.95
CA ARG A 223 -3.45 2.66 15.89
C ARG A 223 -4.94 2.31 15.75
N ALA A 224 -5.27 1.02 15.76
CA ALA A 224 -6.66 0.55 15.69
C ALA A 224 -7.48 1.03 16.91
N GLU A 225 -6.92 0.96 18.12
CA GLU A 225 -7.57 1.45 19.34
C GLU A 225 -7.80 2.96 19.30
N LEU A 226 -6.79 3.74 18.89
CA LEU A 226 -6.92 5.20 18.75
C LEU A 226 -7.97 5.58 17.72
N PHE A 227 -8.01 4.86 16.59
CA PHE A 227 -9.02 5.07 15.56
C PHE A 227 -10.43 4.77 16.08
N ALA A 228 -10.62 3.61 16.74
CA ALA A 228 -11.89 3.22 17.32
C ALA A 228 -12.39 4.25 18.35
N ARG A 229 -11.50 4.73 19.24
CA ARG A 229 -11.84 5.77 20.25
C ARG A 229 -12.26 7.08 19.60
N LYS A 230 -11.50 7.57 18.59
CA LYS A 230 -11.83 8.82 17.88
C LYS A 230 -13.14 8.69 17.10
N THR A 231 -13.38 7.54 16.46
CA THR A 231 -14.63 7.26 15.75
C THR A 231 -15.81 7.30 16.71
N GLN A 232 -15.71 6.58 17.84
CA GLN A 232 -16.74 6.55 18.86
C GLN A 232 -17.04 7.94 19.43
N GLN A 233 -15.98 8.73 19.69
CA GLN A 233 -16.12 10.12 20.16
C GLN A 233 -16.83 10.98 19.12
N ALA A 234 -16.38 10.97 17.86
CA ALA A 234 -17.00 11.74 16.79
C ALA A 234 -18.48 11.33 16.54
N GLU A 235 -18.80 10.05 16.63
CA GLU A 235 -20.20 9.57 16.52
C GLU A 235 -21.07 10.07 17.67
N ASN A 236 -20.57 10.02 18.90
CA ASN A 236 -21.27 10.52 20.07
C ASN A 236 -21.53 12.03 19.97
N GLU A 237 -20.49 12.82 19.64
CA GLU A 237 -20.61 14.27 19.44
C GLU A 237 -21.62 14.62 18.34
N ARG A 238 -21.62 13.88 17.21
CA ARG A 238 -22.61 14.06 16.13
C ARG A 238 -24.03 13.73 16.56
N LYS A 239 -24.20 12.69 17.38
CA LYS A 239 -25.51 12.33 17.94
C LYS A 239 -26.03 13.42 18.88
N GLU A 240 -25.16 13.94 19.76
CA GLU A 240 -25.49 15.03 20.68
C GLU A 240 -25.83 16.31 19.91
N LYS A 241 -25.03 16.66 18.89
CA LYS A 241 -25.31 17.77 17.99
C LYS A 241 -26.70 17.66 17.38
N ARG A 242 -27.03 16.51 16.78
CA ARG A 242 -28.34 16.31 16.16
C ARG A 242 -29.48 16.53 17.13
N LEU A 243 -29.37 15.99 18.36
CA LEU A 243 -30.39 16.16 19.40
C LEU A 243 -30.48 17.63 19.87
N ARG A 244 -29.37 18.31 19.99
CA ARG A 244 -29.28 19.74 20.33
C ARG A 244 -29.93 20.60 19.24
N ASP A 245 -29.57 20.37 18.00
CA ASP A 245 -30.08 21.13 16.84
C ASP A 245 -31.60 20.92 16.66
N GLU A 246 -32.10 19.71 16.87
CA GLU A 246 -33.56 19.45 16.90
C GLU A 246 -34.29 20.24 18.01
N LYS A 247 -33.70 20.27 19.20
CA LYS A 247 -34.27 21.08 20.32
C LYS A 247 -34.23 22.57 20.03
N TYR A 248 -33.11 23.05 19.50
CA TYR A 248 -32.92 24.43 19.10
C TYR A 248 -33.92 24.83 18.02
N ALA A 249 -34.09 24.06 16.97
CA ALA A 249 -35.01 24.31 15.88
C ALA A 249 -36.47 24.39 16.39
N ARG A 250 -36.87 23.48 17.32
CA ARG A 250 -38.20 23.54 17.97
C ARG A 250 -38.38 24.83 18.75
N LEU A 251 -37.41 25.22 19.56
CA LEU A 251 -37.45 26.43 20.36
C LEU A 251 -37.50 27.69 19.47
N TYR A 252 -36.61 27.77 18.45
CA TYR A 252 -36.56 28.87 17.49
C TYR A 252 -37.89 29.05 16.77
N ASN A 253 -38.44 27.98 16.20
CA ASN A 253 -39.72 27.99 15.49
C ASN A 253 -40.90 28.34 16.42
N SER A 254 -40.89 27.93 17.68
CA SER A 254 -41.91 28.28 18.70
C SER A 254 -41.91 29.78 18.96
N VAL A 255 -40.73 30.37 19.22
CA VAL A 255 -40.59 31.82 19.50
C VAL A 255 -40.89 32.64 18.25
N GLU A 256 -40.50 32.19 17.07
CA GLU A 256 -40.76 32.86 15.80
C GLU A 256 -42.27 32.90 15.49
N ARG A 257 -42.96 31.78 15.64
CA ARG A 257 -44.44 31.71 15.49
C ARG A 257 -45.16 32.61 16.49
N ALA A 258 -44.72 32.59 17.75
CA ALA A 258 -45.29 33.47 18.77
C ALA A 258 -45.08 34.97 18.40
N LEU A 259 -43.89 35.31 17.86
CA LEU A 259 -43.56 36.66 17.47
C LEU A 259 -44.39 37.13 16.26
N SER A 260 -44.68 36.23 15.32
CA SER A 260 -45.50 36.54 14.13
C SER A 260 -47.00 36.66 14.47
N SER A 261 -47.46 36.08 15.56
CA SER A 261 -48.87 36.09 16.01
C SER A 261 -49.21 37.26 16.98
N VAL A 262 -48.20 38.04 17.43
CA VAL A 262 -48.45 39.13 18.35
C VAL A 262 -49.28 40.22 17.74
N SER A 263 -50.42 40.59 18.35
CA SER A 263 -51.24 41.69 17.97
C SER A 263 -50.55 43.05 18.21
N ARG A 264 -50.79 44.03 17.36
CA ARG A 264 -50.32 45.41 17.52
C ARG A 264 -50.80 46.06 18.82
N GLN A 265 -51.82 45.51 19.48
CA GLN A 265 -52.41 45.99 20.71
C GLN A 265 -51.69 45.51 21.99
N ALA A 266 -50.65 44.62 21.89
CA ALA A 266 -49.93 44.09 23.04
C ALA A 266 -48.41 44.38 22.95
N PRO A 267 -47.94 45.61 23.05
CA PRO A 267 -46.54 46.01 22.80
C PRO A 267 -45.58 45.41 23.85
N GLY A 268 -46.01 45.12 25.04
CA GLY A 268 -45.21 44.52 26.12
C GLY A 268 -44.85 43.03 25.83
N GLU A 269 -45.81 42.26 25.29
CA GLU A 269 -45.57 40.85 24.88
C GLU A 269 -44.61 40.76 23.70
N GLY A 270 -44.77 41.71 22.75
CA GLY A 270 -43.84 41.79 21.61
C GLY A 270 -42.40 42.07 22.01
N LYS A 271 -42.18 42.91 23.05
CA LYS A 271 -40.83 43.17 23.58
C LYS A 271 -40.22 41.93 24.23
N ASN A 272 -40.97 41.27 25.11
CA ASN A 272 -40.53 40.02 25.76
C ASN A 272 -40.18 38.90 24.77
N LEU A 273 -40.95 38.74 23.70
CA LEU A 273 -40.66 37.75 22.64
C LEU A 273 -39.46 38.11 21.79
N LYS A 274 -39.20 39.43 21.55
CA LYS A 274 -37.96 39.86 20.90
C LYS A 274 -36.72 39.57 21.75
N ASP A 275 -36.80 39.82 23.05
CA ASP A 275 -35.73 39.51 24.00
C ASP A 275 -35.46 37.97 24.06
N LYS A 276 -36.52 37.18 24.10
CA LYS A 276 -36.39 35.70 23.97
C LYS A 276 -35.76 35.28 22.66
N MET A 277 -36.14 35.89 21.52
CA MET A 277 -35.55 35.58 20.23
C MET A 277 -34.06 35.99 20.23
N HIS A 278 -33.67 37.08 20.86
CA HIS A 278 -32.29 37.47 20.97
C HIS A 278 -31.44 36.43 21.75
N VAL A 279 -32.00 35.90 22.85
CA VAL A 279 -31.36 34.82 23.63
C VAL A 279 -31.23 33.56 22.79
N VAL A 280 -32.27 33.14 22.05
CA VAL A 280 -32.24 31.97 21.18
C VAL A 280 -31.18 32.14 20.09
N LYS A 281 -31.08 33.28 19.44
CA LYS A 281 -30.03 33.57 18.45
C LYS A 281 -28.61 33.55 19.08
N ALA A 282 -28.47 34.02 20.28
CA ALA A 282 -27.18 33.94 21.00
C ALA A 282 -26.79 32.47 21.30
N MET A 283 -27.78 31.61 21.64
CA MET A 283 -27.54 30.18 21.78
C MET A 283 -27.06 29.57 20.44
N GLY A 284 -27.68 29.94 19.31
CA GLY A 284 -27.24 29.46 17.99
C GLY A 284 -25.78 29.80 17.69
N LYS A 285 -25.36 31.05 17.96
CA LYS A 285 -23.96 31.44 17.79
C LYS A 285 -22.98 30.70 18.70
N ARG A 286 -23.42 30.30 19.89
CA ARG A 286 -22.63 29.47 20.79
C ARG A 286 -22.49 28.05 20.22
N PHE A 287 -23.57 27.47 19.70
CA PHE A 287 -23.56 26.17 19.07
C PHE A 287 -22.67 26.12 17.84
N GLU A 288 -22.65 27.17 17.02
CA GLU A 288 -21.72 27.28 15.88
C GLU A 288 -20.25 27.23 16.33
N LYS A 289 -19.90 27.81 17.46
CA LYS A 289 -18.55 27.70 18.02
C LYS A 289 -18.24 26.29 18.54
N GLU A 290 -19.17 25.71 19.27
CA GLU A 290 -19.04 24.32 19.76
C GLU A 290 -18.91 23.33 18.57
N ASP A 291 -19.63 23.58 17.47
CA ASP A 291 -19.55 22.78 16.26
C ASP A 291 -18.19 22.88 15.57
N ALA A 292 -17.54 24.03 15.63
CA ALA A 292 -16.20 24.21 15.06
C ALA A 292 -15.10 23.48 15.86
N GLU A 293 -15.37 23.14 17.12
CA GLU A 293 -14.46 22.39 18.00
C GLU A 293 -14.74 20.87 18.01
N MET A 294 -15.75 20.41 17.26
CA MET A 294 -16.11 18.98 17.21
C MET A 294 -14.99 18.12 16.61
N THR A 295 -14.88 16.92 17.15
CA THR A 295 -13.93 15.92 16.63
C THR A 295 -14.27 15.56 15.19
N GLU A 296 -13.35 15.79 14.26
CA GLU A 296 -13.48 15.31 12.89
C GLU A 296 -13.51 13.77 12.89
N MET A 297 -14.33 13.17 11.99
CA MET A 297 -14.27 11.73 11.78
C MET A 297 -12.87 11.34 11.33
N PRO A 298 -12.21 10.42 12.03
CA PRO A 298 -10.87 10.02 11.62
C PRO A 298 -10.91 9.37 10.25
N GLU A 299 -9.96 9.73 9.40
CA GLU A 299 -9.72 9.07 8.13
C GLU A 299 -8.69 7.95 8.30
N GLN A 300 -8.90 6.85 7.59
CA GLN A 300 -7.90 5.82 7.35
C GLN A 300 -7.61 5.77 5.87
N GLU A 301 -6.35 5.90 5.52
CA GLU A 301 -5.91 5.85 4.13
C GLU A 301 -6.11 4.45 3.52
N GLU A 302 -5.96 3.41 4.34
CA GLU A 302 -6.04 1.99 3.96
C GLU A 302 -7.47 1.45 3.86
N ALA A 303 -8.47 2.24 4.22
CA ALA A 303 -9.84 1.77 4.24
C ALA A 303 -10.35 1.43 2.84
N ILE A 304 -10.82 0.19 2.67
CA ILE A 304 -11.45 -0.31 1.45
C ILE A 304 -12.93 -0.58 1.76
N PHE A 305 -13.83 0.22 1.16
CA PHE A 305 -15.26 0.24 1.48
C PHE A 305 -16.13 -0.45 0.42
N PHE A 306 -15.70 -1.58 -0.13
CA PHE A 306 -16.56 -2.39 -1.00
C PHE A 306 -16.49 -3.86 -0.60
N ARG A 307 -17.46 -4.63 -1.08
CA ARG A 307 -17.50 -6.08 -0.92
C ARG A 307 -17.18 -6.74 -2.24
N LEU A 308 -16.37 -7.79 -2.22
CA LEU A 308 -16.16 -8.63 -3.39
C LEU A 308 -17.34 -9.60 -3.52
N GLY A 309 -17.98 -9.58 -4.69
CA GLY A 309 -19.13 -10.45 -5.01
C GLY A 309 -20.44 -10.05 -4.35
N GLY A 310 -21.54 -10.16 -5.11
CA GLY A 310 -22.92 -10.04 -4.65
C GLY A 310 -23.57 -11.41 -4.43
N GLU A 311 -24.90 -11.45 -4.38
CA GLU A 311 -25.69 -12.70 -4.29
C GLU A 311 -25.41 -13.65 -5.45
N SER A 312 -25.09 -13.11 -6.62
CA SER A 312 -24.71 -13.87 -7.81
C SER A 312 -23.37 -14.61 -7.71
N ALA A 313 -22.49 -14.19 -6.78
CA ALA A 313 -21.19 -14.82 -6.55
C ALA A 313 -21.27 -16.08 -5.67
N VAL A 314 -22.40 -16.33 -5.01
CA VAL A 314 -22.59 -17.49 -4.14
C VAL A 314 -22.45 -18.77 -4.97
N MET A 315 -21.59 -19.66 -4.49
CA MET A 315 -21.30 -20.94 -5.15
C MET A 315 -21.75 -22.13 -4.28
N PRO A 316 -22.46 -23.13 -4.85
CA PRO A 316 -22.83 -24.35 -4.12
C PRO A 316 -21.60 -25.15 -3.71
N GLN A 317 -21.58 -25.70 -2.50
CA GLN A 317 -20.43 -26.47 -1.96
C GLN A 317 -20.03 -27.69 -2.83
N GLY A 318 -21.00 -28.32 -3.51
CA GLY A 318 -20.73 -29.48 -4.37
C GLY A 318 -20.24 -29.15 -5.79
N LYS A 319 -20.25 -27.88 -6.20
CA LYS A 319 -19.83 -27.45 -7.55
C LYS A 319 -18.33 -27.69 -7.73
N THR A 320 -17.94 -28.48 -8.72
CA THR A 320 -16.51 -28.65 -9.07
C THR A 320 -16.04 -27.45 -9.89
N VAL A 321 -15.10 -26.67 -9.32
CA VAL A 321 -14.44 -25.54 -9.96
C VAL A 321 -13.25 -26.02 -10.77
N ILE A 322 -12.35 -26.78 -10.13
CA ILE A 322 -11.19 -27.40 -10.77
C ILE A 322 -11.20 -28.90 -10.46
N ASP A 323 -10.95 -29.71 -11.46
CA ASP A 323 -10.47 -31.09 -11.35
C ASP A 323 -9.36 -31.24 -12.40
N TYR A 324 -8.13 -30.97 -11.97
CA TYR A 324 -7.01 -30.74 -12.86
C TYR A 324 -5.93 -31.78 -12.61
N ALA A 325 -5.67 -32.59 -13.63
CA ALA A 325 -4.57 -33.53 -13.63
C ALA A 325 -3.65 -33.21 -14.82
N LEU A 326 -2.47 -32.68 -14.51
CA LEU A 326 -1.47 -32.30 -15.49
C LEU A 326 -0.23 -33.16 -15.31
N ALA A 327 0.11 -33.95 -16.33
CA ALA A 327 1.28 -34.85 -16.30
C ALA A 327 2.58 -34.02 -16.24
N GLU A 328 2.69 -32.95 -17.04
CA GLU A 328 3.84 -32.08 -17.14
C GLU A 328 3.41 -30.62 -17.32
N LEU A 329 4.05 -29.72 -16.59
CA LEU A 329 3.99 -28.28 -16.78
C LEU A 329 5.32 -27.81 -17.36
N LYS A 330 5.28 -27.15 -18.52
CA LYS A 330 6.45 -26.59 -19.20
C LYS A 330 6.35 -25.07 -19.29
N THR A 331 7.48 -24.42 -19.54
CA THR A 331 7.54 -22.97 -19.87
C THR A 331 6.71 -22.69 -21.13
N PRO A 332 6.27 -21.45 -21.37
CA PRO A 332 5.46 -21.09 -22.55
C PRO A 332 6.13 -21.42 -23.88
N ASP A 333 7.47 -21.39 -23.96
CA ASP A 333 8.29 -21.81 -25.11
C ASP A 333 8.40 -23.33 -25.25
N GLY A 334 7.99 -24.10 -24.23
CA GLY A 334 8.03 -25.56 -24.20
C GLY A 334 9.41 -26.17 -23.91
N GLU A 335 10.45 -25.34 -23.72
CA GLU A 335 11.83 -25.83 -23.61
C GLU A 335 12.16 -26.39 -22.22
N ARG A 336 11.62 -25.79 -21.16
CA ARG A 336 11.93 -26.19 -19.79
C ARG A 336 10.73 -26.85 -19.10
N LEU A 337 10.97 -28.00 -18.48
CA LEU A 337 10.02 -28.67 -17.60
C LEU A 337 10.03 -27.98 -16.22
N LEU A 338 8.87 -27.51 -15.78
CA LEU A 338 8.69 -26.81 -14.50
C LEU A 338 8.20 -27.75 -13.39
N ALA A 339 7.21 -28.60 -13.69
CA ALA A 339 6.65 -29.53 -12.70
C ALA A 339 6.04 -30.76 -13.38
N ARG A 340 5.92 -31.87 -12.62
CA ARG A 340 5.28 -33.14 -13.06
C ARG A 340 4.22 -33.54 -12.06
N GLY A 341 3.19 -34.28 -12.58
CA GLY A 341 2.19 -34.94 -11.76
C GLY A 341 1.37 -34.01 -10.90
N ILE A 342 0.92 -32.87 -11.47
CA ILE A 342 0.11 -31.88 -10.74
C ILE A 342 -1.33 -32.39 -10.68
N HIS A 343 -1.84 -32.54 -9.46
CA HIS A 343 -3.26 -32.85 -9.21
C HIS A 343 -3.86 -31.77 -8.32
N LEU A 344 -4.85 -31.04 -8.85
CA LEU A 344 -5.55 -29.98 -8.15
C LEU A 344 -7.05 -30.23 -8.23
N LYS A 345 -7.73 -30.17 -7.07
CA LYS A 345 -9.17 -30.26 -6.99
C LYS A 345 -9.71 -29.14 -6.11
N LEU A 346 -10.65 -28.38 -6.64
CA LEU A 346 -11.28 -27.26 -5.94
C LEU A 346 -12.79 -27.37 -6.10
N ARG A 347 -13.53 -27.27 -5.00
CA ARG A 347 -15.00 -27.37 -4.99
C ARG A 347 -15.63 -26.19 -4.26
N GLY A 348 -16.78 -25.77 -4.77
CA GLY A 348 -17.59 -24.73 -4.15
C GLY A 348 -16.82 -23.48 -3.82
N PRO A 349 -17.06 -22.86 -2.65
CA PRO A 349 -16.43 -21.61 -2.25
C PRO A 349 -15.04 -21.80 -1.60
N GLU A 350 -14.35 -22.90 -1.89
CA GLU A 350 -13.02 -23.15 -1.35
C GLU A 350 -12.00 -22.10 -1.80
N LYS A 351 -10.98 -21.89 -0.97
CA LYS A 351 -9.86 -20.97 -1.24
C LYS A 351 -8.59 -21.80 -1.40
N LEU A 352 -7.94 -21.68 -2.56
CA LEU A 352 -6.70 -22.36 -2.89
C LEU A 352 -5.56 -21.31 -2.97
N CYS A 353 -4.49 -21.53 -2.22
CA CYS A 353 -3.27 -20.74 -2.34
C CYS A 353 -2.14 -21.62 -2.88
N ILE A 354 -1.47 -21.16 -3.95
CA ILE A 354 -0.31 -21.80 -4.56
C ILE A 354 0.94 -21.13 -4.02
N ILE A 355 1.80 -21.87 -3.35
CA ILE A 355 3.07 -21.39 -2.80
C ILE A 355 4.24 -22.19 -3.38
N GLY A 356 5.44 -21.64 -3.34
CA GLY A 356 6.66 -22.30 -3.82
C GLY A 356 7.76 -21.32 -4.20
N GLU A 357 8.93 -21.83 -4.54
CA GLU A 357 10.10 -21.06 -4.94
C GLU A 357 9.88 -20.23 -6.21
N ASN A 358 10.69 -19.19 -6.40
CA ASN A 358 10.68 -18.43 -7.65
C ASN A 358 11.17 -19.30 -8.81
N GLY A 359 10.54 -19.12 -9.98
CA GLY A 359 10.83 -19.95 -11.14
C GLY A 359 10.26 -21.37 -11.11
N ALA A 360 9.57 -21.80 -10.03
CA ALA A 360 8.92 -23.10 -9.94
C ALA A 360 7.70 -23.26 -10.88
N GLY A 361 7.28 -22.19 -11.56
CA GLY A 361 6.17 -22.24 -12.51
C GLY A 361 4.80 -21.89 -11.94
N LYS A 362 4.72 -21.26 -10.76
CA LYS A 362 3.45 -20.86 -10.12
C LYS A 362 2.55 -20.04 -11.07
N THR A 363 3.09 -18.95 -11.61
CA THR A 363 2.37 -18.06 -12.55
C THR A 363 2.00 -18.79 -13.84
N SER A 364 2.87 -19.68 -14.36
CA SER A 364 2.56 -20.50 -15.56
C SER A 364 1.40 -21.44 -15.30
N LEU A 365 1.37 -22.10 -14.13
CA LEU A 365 0.26 -22.95 -13.71
C LEU A 365 -1.03 -22.15 -13.56
N LEU A 366 -0.95 -20.98 -12.86
CA LEU A 366 -2.13 -20.13 -12.63
C LEU A 366 -2.71 -19.60 -13.95
N ARG A 367 -1.85 -19.14 -14.88
CA ARG A 367 -2.28 -18.67 -16.21
C ARG A 367 -2.99 -19.77 -17.00
N ARG A 368 -2.50 -21.00 -16.92
CA ARG A 368 -3.16 -22.14 -17.58
C ARG A 368 -4.52 -22.44 -16.95
N ILE A 369 -4.60 -22.47 -15.63
CA ILE A 369 -5.87 -22.62 -14.89
C ILE A 369 -6.83 -21.46 -15.24
N ALA A 370 -6.32 -20.24 -15.32
CA ALA A 370 -7.11 -19.07 -15.69
C ALA A 370 -7.69 -19.19 -17.10
N ALA A 371 -6.90 -19.61 -18.09
CA ALA A 371 -7.37 -19.80 -19.45
C ALA A 371 -8.50 -20.84 -19.52
N ASP A 372 -8.35 -21.96 -18.81
CA ASP A 372 -9.37 -23.01 -18.75
C ASP A 372 -10.66 -22.54 -18.07
N LEU A 373 -10.55 -21.81 -16.95
CA LEU A 373 -11.72 -21.33 -16.20
C LEU A 373 -12.44 -20.18 -16.89
N LEU A 374 -11.71 -19.27 -17.54
CA LEU A 374 -12.30 -18.17 -18.32
C LEU A 374 -13.07 -18.66 -19.55
N ALA A 375 -12.67 -19.81 -20.14
CA ALA A 375 -13.39 -20.43 -21.24
C ALA A 375 -14.70 -21.14 -20.84
N ARG A 376 -14.90 -21.43 -19.55
CA ARG A 376 -16.06 -22.14 -19.03
C ARG A 376 -17.30 -21.25 -18.95
N LYS A 377 -18.38 -21.65 -19.61
CA LYS A 377 -19.66 -20.91 -19.61
C LYS A 377 -20.49 -21.09 -18.33
N ASP A 378 -20.24 -22.13 -17.55
CA ASP A 378 -20.93 -22.43 -16.29
C ASP A 378 -20.32 -21.74 -15.07
N LEU A 379 -19.21 -21.02 -15.25
CA LEU A 379 -18.52 -20.21 -14.25
C LEU A 379 -18.35 -18.77 -14.77
N ARG A 380 -18.30 -17.84 -13.85
CA ARG A 380 -17.97 -16.45 -14.14
C ARG A 380 -16.65 -16.14 -13.45
N ALA A 381 -15.56 -16.45 -14.14
CA ALA A 381 -14.21 -16.28 -13.63
C ALA A 381 -13.67 -14.88 -13.94
N GLN A 382 -12.86 -14.33 -13.03
CA GLN A 382 -12.07 -13.12 -13.24
C GLN A 382 -10.61 -13.43 -12.89
N TYR A 383 -9.70 -12.88 -13.68
CA TYR A 383 -8.27 -13.06 -13.51
C TYR A 383 -7.59 -11.72 -13.22
N MET A 384 -6.71 -11.70 -12.23
CA MET A 384 -5.84 -10.57 -11.90
C MET A 384 -4.38 -11.04 -12.05
N PRO A 385 -3.66 -10.60 -13.07
CA PRO A 385 -2.26 -10.95 -13.29
C PRO A 385 -1.35 -10.20 -12.32
N GLN A 386 -0.13 -10.68 -12.18
CA GLN A 386 0.93 -10.00 -11.41
C GLN A 386 1.27 -8.63 -12.01
N ASN A 387 1.37 -8.54 -13.34
CA ASN A 387 1.45 -7.26 -14.03
C ASN A 387 0.05 -6.79 -14.43
N TYR A 388 -0.44 -5.75 -13.75
CA TYR A 388 -1.79 -5.21 -13.99
C TYR A 388 -1.95 -4.58 -15.38
N GLU A 389 -0.83 -4.11 -15.98
CA GLU A 389 -0.84 -3.48 -17.31
C GLU A 389 -1.28 -4.46 -18.41
N ASP A 390 -1.14 -5.77 -18.18
CA ASP A 390 -1.63 -6.80 -19.11
C ASP A 390 -3.17 -6.76 -19.31
N LEU A 391 -3.92 -6.19 -18.35
CA LEU A 391 -5.39 -6.12 -18.38
C LEU A 391 -5.95 -4.70 -18.41
N LEU A 392 -5.12 -3.70 -18.17
CA LEU A 392 -5.53 -2.30 -18.13
C LEU A 392 -5.29 -1.65 -19.50
N ASP A 393 -6.29 -0.96 -19.99
CA ASP A 393 -6.10 -0.02 -21.10
C ASP A 393 -5.55 1.29 -20.52
N LEU A 394 -4.24 1.45 -20.58
CA LEU A 394 -3.50 2.52 -19.92
C LEU A 394 -3.88 3.92 -20.42
N GLU A 395 -4.45 4.03 -21.63
CA GLU A 395 -4.87 5.31 -22.21
C GLU A 395 -6.27 5.74 -21.75
N ARG A 396 -7.06 4.81 -21.19
CA ARG A 396 -8.38 5.12 -20.64
C ARG A 396 -8.29 5.65 -19.23
N THR A 397 -9.30 6.44 -18.84
CA THR A 397 -9.49 6.85 -17.45
C THR A 397 -10.03 5.69 -16.60
N PRO A 398 -9.81 5.67 -15.27
CA PRO A 398 -10.42 4.69 -14.38
C PRO A 398 -11.95 4.61 -14.51
N VAL A 399 -12.60 5.75 -14.65
CA VAL A 399 -14.06 5.81 -14.79
C VAL A 399 -14.51 5.16 -16.11
N ASP A 400 -13.86 5.48 -17.22
CA ASP A 400 -14.22 4.91 -18.53
C ASP A 400 -13.88 3.42 -18.64
N PHE A 401 -12.83 2.97 -17.96
CA PHE A 401 -12.46 1.56 -17.92
C PHE A 401 -13.47 0.71 -17.12
N LEU A 402 -14.03 1.27 -16.06
CA LEU A 402 -15.02 0.59 -15.20
C LEU A 402 -16.45 0.70 -15.75
N ASP A 403 -16.73 1.72 -16.56
CA ASP A 403 -18.03 1.94 -17.15
C ASP A 403 -18.16 1.21 -18.51
N SER A 404 -18.96 0.17 -18.53
CA SER A 404 -19.30 -0.54 -19.77
C SER A 404 -20.63 -0.10 -20.41
N SER A 405 -21.42 0.75 -19.71
CA SER A 405 -22.80 1.06 -20.08
C SER A 405 -22.99 2.45 -20.68
N GLY A 406 -22.12 3.42 -20.32
CA GLY A 406 -22.31 4.83 -20.64
C GLY A 406 -23.45 5.52 -19.86
N ASP A 407 -24.07 4.83 -18.89
CA ASP A 407 -25.15 5.38 -18.09
C ASP A 407 -24.61 6.35 -17.04
N LYS A 408 -25.19 7.53 -16.95
CA LYS A 408 -24.81 8.58 -16.00
C LYS A 408 -24.94 8.12 -14.53
N ALA A 409 -25.94 7.29 -14.20
CA ALA A 409 -26.11 6.77 -12.86
C ALA A 409 -25.00 5.76 -12.50
N VAL A 410 -24.60 4.90 -13.44
CA VAL A 410 -23.49 3.96 -13.28
C VAL A 410 -22.17 4.72 -13.10
N ARG A 411 -21.90 5.73 -13.94
CA ARG A 411 -20.70 6.58 -13.81
C ARG A 411 -20.64 7.29 -12.45
N THR A 412 -21.77 7.80 -11.96
CA THR A 412 -21.83 8.44 -10.63
C THR A 412 -21.49 7.42 -9.53
N LYS A 413 -22.02 6.21 -9.61
CA LYS A 413 -21.74 5.11 -8.68
C LYS A 413 -20.25 4.71 -8.70
N ILE A 414 -19.66 4.58 -9.88
CA ILE A 414 -18.22 4.29 -10.06
C ILE A 414 -17.38 5.39 -9.42
N ARG A 415 -17.66 6.67 -9.67
CA ARG A 415 -16.95 7.79 -9.03
C ARG A 415 -17.09 7.78 -7.51
N THR A 416 -18.24 7.38 -6.98
CA THR A 416 -18.45 7.23 -5.53
C THR A 416 -17.53 6.12 -4.97
N TYR A 417 -17.43 4.99 -5.64
CA TYR A 417 -16.54 3.90 -5.21
C TYR A 417 -15.06 4.26 -5.33
N LEU A 418 -14.65 4.91 -6.43
CA LEU A 418 -13.28 5.41 -6.58
C LEU A 418 -12.95 6.45 -5.49
N GLY A 419 -13.90 7.35 -5.18
CA GLY A 419 -13.75 8.30 -4.08
C GLY A 419 -13.61 7.61 -2.70
N ALA A 420 -14.35 6.51 -2.48
CA ALA A 420 -14.20 5.68 -1.28
C ALA A 420 -12.82 4.98 -1.21
N LEU A 421 -12.21 4.69 -2.36
CA LEU A 421 -10.83 4.18 -2.50
C LEU A 421 -9.76 5.28 -2.46
N LYS A 422 -10.15 6.52 -2.13
CA LYS A 422 -9.27 7.68 -1.98
C LYS A 422 -8.66 8.22 -3.28
N PHE A 423 -9.28 7.95 -4.43
CA PHE A 423 -8.91 8.61 -5.67
C PHE A 423 -9.32 10.09 -5.64
N THR A 424 -8.45 10.96 -6.10
CA THR A 424 -8.77 12.37 -6.35
C THR A 424 -9.62 12.52 -7.61
N ALA A 425 -10.23 13.69 -7.82
CA ALA A 425 -10.99 13.95 -9.05
C ALA A 425 -10.08 13.87 -10.29
N GLU A 426 -8.86 14.39 -10.20
CA GLU A 426 -7.86 14.34 -11.27
C GLU A 426 -7.48 12.88 -11.60
N GLU A 427 -7.16 12.07 -10.60
CA GLU A 427 -6.82 10.65 -10.78
C GLU A 427 -7.97 9.83 -11.41
N MET A 428 -9.23 10.25 -11.23
CA MET A 428 -10.38 9.59 -11.85
C MET A 428 -10.53 9.95 -13.33
N ASP A 429 -10.06 11.13 -13.73
CA ASP A 429 -10.24 11.72 -15.07
C ASP A 429 -8.97 11.71 -15.93
N HIS A 430 -7.83 11.25 -15.37
CA HIS A 430 -6.56 11.09 -16.08
C HIS A 430 -6.35 9.64 -16.53
N PRO A 431 -5.52 9.40 -17.57
CA PRO A 431 -5.21 8.07 -18.06
C PRO A 431 -4.58 7.18 -16.98
N MET A 432 -4.94 5.90 -16.97
CA MET A 432 -4.44 4.93 -15.98
C MET A 432 -2.93 4.72 -16.00
N ARG A 433 -2.21 5.11 -17.06
CA ARG A 433 -0.74 5.10 -17.08
C ARG A 433 -0.13 6.01 -16.00
N GLU A 434 -0.83 7.07 -15.59
CA GLU A 434 -0.38 8.01 -14.56
C GLU A 434 -0.63 7.52 -13.12
N LEU A 435 -1.38 6.43 -12.97
CA LEU A 435 -1.67 5.82 -11.68
C LEU A 435 -0.51 5.00 -11.17
N SER A 436 -0.34 4.96 -9.84
CA SER A 436 0.58 4.05 -9.16
C SER A 436 0.13 2.59 -9.29
N GLY A 437 1.04 1.64 -9.04
CA GLY A 437 0.72 0.20 -9.07
C GLY A 437 -0.40 -0.17 -8.10
N GLY A 438 -0.38 0.38 -6.87
CA GLY A 438 -1.44 0.18 -5.89
C GLY A 438 -2.78 0.77 -6.31
N GLN A 439 -2.78 1.92 -7.00
CA GLN A 439 -4.00 2.48 -7.57
C GLN A 439 -4.54 1.61 -8.71
N LYS A 440 -3.68 1.15 -9.63
CA LYS A 440 -4.03 0.19 -10.68
C LYS A 440 -4.64 -1.09 -10.09
N ALA A 441 -4.05 -1.63 -9.01
CA ALA A 441 -4.60 -2.77 -8.28
C ALA A 441 -5.99 -2.50 -7.69
N LYS A 442 -6.19 -1.32 -7.08
CA LYS A 442 -7.50 -0.90 -6.55
C LYS A 442 -8.56 -0.82 -7.65
N VAL A 443 -8.22 -0.31 -8.84
CA VAL A 443 -9.13 -0.28 -10.01
C VAL A 443 -9.53 -1.68 -10.45
N LEU A 444 -8.58 -2.62 -10.55
CA LEU A 444 -8.87 -4.02 -10.91
C LEU A 444 -9.74 -4.71 -9.85
N LEU A 445 -9.44 -4.55 -8.57
CA LEU A 445 -10.27 -5.09 -7.50
C LEU A 445 -11.70 -4.52 -7.54
N LEU A 446 -11.84 -3.23 -7.83
CA LEU A 446 -13.14 -2.61 -7.99
C LEU A 446 -13.89 -3.18 -9.21
N LYS A 447 -13.20 -3.40 -10.34
CA LYS A 447 -13.79 -4.07 -11.51
C LYS A 447 -14.30 -5.46 -11.17
N MET A 448 -13.52 -6.24 -10.41
CA MET A 448 -13.94 -7.56 -9.93
C MET A 448 -15.14 -7.48 -8.98
N SER A 449 -15.19 -6.47 -8.12
CA SER A 449 -16.32 -6.22 -7.22
C SER A 449 -17.61 -5.85 -7.97
N LEU A 450 -17.49 -5.11 -9.08
CA LEU A 450 -18.62 -4.71 -9.93
C LEU A 450 -19.06 -5.83 -10.88
N SER A 451 -18.25 -6.87 -11.05
CA SER A 451 -18.59 -8.02 -11.87
C SER A 451 -19.38 -9.05 -11.06
N ASP A 452 -20.18 -9.85 -11.77
CA ASP A 452 -20.91 -10.99 -11.17
C ASP A 452 -20.04 -12.24 -11.01
N ALA A 453 -18.74 -12.08 -10.83
CA ALA A 453 -17.78 -13.16 -10.73
C ALA A 453 -18.09 -14.09 -9.55
N ASN A 454 -17.97 -15.41 -9.78
CA ASN A 454 -18.05 -16.43 -8.73
C ASN A 454 -16.73 -17.23 -8.57
N VAL A 455 -15.73 -16.93 -9.39
CA VAL A 455 -14.37 -17.46 -9.28
C VAL A 455 -13.38 -16.29 -9.46
N LEU A 456 -12.48 -16.12 -8.49
CA LEU A 456 -11.38 -15.17 -8.56
C LEU A 456 -10.05 -15.91 -8.69
N ILE A 457 -9.24 -15.50 -9.65
CA ILE A 457 -7.91 -16.06 -9.92
C ILE A 457 -6.93 -14.90 -9.79
N LEU A 458 -6.02 -14.97 -8.82
CA LEU A 458 -5.25 -13.82 -8.36
C LEU A 458 -3.76 -14.17 -8.30
N ASP A 459 -2.94 -13.43 -9.03
CA ASP A 459 -1.49 -13.56 -9.01
C ASP A 459 -0.90 -12.45 -8.13
N GLU A 460 -0.48 -12.79 -6.91
CA GLU A 460 0.07 -11.87 -5.89
C GLU A 460 -0.82 -10.63 -5.62
N PRO A 461 -2.08 -10.80 -5.19
CA PRO A 461 -3.05 -9.72 -5.11
C PRO A 461 -2.72 -8.64 -4.08
N THR A 462 -1.77 -8.87 -3.17
CA THR A 462 -1.39 -7.92 -2.10
C THR A 462 -0.07 -7.21 -2.36
N ARG A 463 0.64 -7.54 -3.44
CA ARG A 463 2.00 -7.09 -3.72
C ARG A 463 2.21 -5.57 -3.68
N ASN A 464 1.28 -4.81 -4.26
CA ASN A 464 1.40 -3.35 -4.39
C ASN A 464 0.54 -2.59 -3.37
N PHE A 465 0.16 -3.24 -2.28
CA PHE A 465 -0.60 -2.60 -1.21
C PHE A 465 0.26 -2.38 0.02
N SER A 466 -0.03 -1.31 0.75
CA SER A 466 0.68 -1.08 2.00
C SER A 466 0.50 -2.25 2.98
N PRO A 467 1.44 -2.47 3.91
CA PRO A 467 1.31 -3.51 4.92
C PRO A 467 0.06 -3.35 5.78
N LEU A 468 -0.47 -2.13 5.89
CA LEU A 468 -1.71 -1.85 6.62
C LEU A 468 -2.96 -2.22 5.80
N SER A 469 -2.90 -2.17 4.47
CA SER A 469 -3.99 -2.58 3.57
C SER A 469 -4.06 -4.10 3.36
N GLY A 470 -2.95 -4.81 3.50
CA GLY A 470 -2.87 -6.26 3.31
C GLY A 470 -3.91 -7.06 4.08
N PRO A 471 -4.08 -6.86 5.42
CA PRO A 471 -5.11 -7.54 6.22
C PRO A 471 -6.54 -7.28 5.73
N VAL A 472 -6.81 -6.06 5.26
CA VAL A 472 -8.14 -5.69 4.74
C VAL A 472 -8.45 -6.48 3.48
N ILE A 473 -7.49 -6.57 2.54
CA ILE A 473 -7.65 -7.33 1.30
C ILE A 473 -7.80 -8.83 1.60
N ARG A 474 -6.95 -9.39 2.49
CA ARG A 474 -7.09 -10.80 2.90
C ARG A 474 -8.47 -11.08 3.49
N SER A 475 -9.00 -10.19 4.32
CA SER A 475 -10.35 -10.32 4.87
C SER A 475 -11.45 -10.27 3.81
N LEU A 476 -11.31 -9.39 2.81
CA LEU A 476 -12.22 -9.31 1.66
C LEU A 476 -12.21 -10.59 0.83
N LEU A 477 -11.03 -11.15 0.54
CA LEU A 477 -10.87 -12.39 -0.20
C LEU A 477 -11.40 -13.60 0.59
N ALA A 478 -11.17 -13.65 1.89
CA ALA A 478 -11.69 -14.69 2.77
C ALA A 478 -13.23 -14.67 2.84
N ALA A 479 -13.82 -13.47 2.88
CA ALA A 479 -15.27 -13.27 2.92
C ALA A 479 -15.97 -13.44 1.56
N PHE A 480 -15.22 -13.57 0.46
CA PHE A 480 -15.79 -13.75 -0.88
C PHE A 480 -16.61 -15.06 -0.94
N PRO A 481 -17.90 -15.04 -1.39
CA PRO A 481 -18.78 -16.21 -1.33
C PRO A 481 -18.52 -17.26 -2.44
N GLY A 482 -17.65 -16.96 -3.39
CA GLY A 482 -17.22 -17.85 -4.47
C GLY A 482 -15.87 -18.52 -4.21
N ALA A 483 -15.31 -19.16 -5.21
CA ALA A 483 -13.98 -19.77 -5.17
C ALA A 483 -12.87 -18.73 -5.37
N VAL A 484 -11.74 -18.89 -4.67
CA VAL A 484 -10.53 -18.08 -4.90
C VAL A 484 -9.35 -19.00 -5.14
N ILE A 485 -8.57 -18.69 -6.17
CA ILE A 485 -7.30 -19.34 -6.48
C ILE A 485 -6.26 -18.24 -6.49
N SER A 486 -5.27 -18.29 -5.62
CA SER A 486 -4.26 -17.25 -5.50
C SER A 486 -2.86 -17.81 -5.47
N ILE A 487 -1.90 -17.00 -5.95
CA ILE A 487 -0.49 -17.15 -5.63
C ILE A 487 -0.16 -16.16 -4.52
N SER A 488 0.60 -16.59 -3.54
CA SER A 488 1.16 -15.74 -2.50
C SER A 488 2.56 -16.24 -2.11
N HIS A 489 3.40 -15.34 -1.70
CA HIS A 489 4.71 -15.61 -1.11
C HIS A 489 4.65 -15.68 0.40
#